data_cd131541d765402686cfa3d541846f8f
#
_entry.id   cd131541d765402686cfa3d541846f8f
#
_cell.length_a   1.000
_cell.length_b   1.000
_cell.length_c   1.000
_cell.angle_alpha   90.00
_cell.angle_beta   90.00
_cell.angle_gamma   90.00
#
_symmetry.space_group_name_H-M   'P 1'
#
loop_
_entity.id
_entity.type
_entity.pdbx_description
1 polymer ?
#
loop_
_entity_poly.entity_id
_entity_poly.type
_entity_poly.pdbx_seq_one_letter_code
_entity_poly.pdbx_strand_id
1 'polypeptide(L)'
;APCVTGSGSSKRYRRNVRDSGRFGLKEEQTMQAVRVHEGRAVPLDRSDVDTDQIIPSDWLKRVERTGFGKGLFSEWRDERDFILNDEDYAGASILVAGSNFGTGSSREHAVWALMDYGFMAVISPRFGDIFRNNATKNGLIPCQISEDGASALREALHQDPELAVTVDVERLKVLVPAIGLEEDFPMDDATRERFLEGLDDIGITLRSADSIDGYEKNRSGWLPST
;
A
#
# COMPACT_ATOMS: atom_id res chain seq x y z
N ALA A 1 41.95 64.82 -29.37
CA ALA A 1 40.90 63.87 -29.04
C ALA A 1 40.18 63.39 -30.29
N PRO A 2 40.03 62.10 -30.57
CA PRO A 2 38.92 61.69 -31.34
C PRO A 2 38.12 60.62 -30.60
N CYS A 3 36.80 60.69 -30.79
CA CYS A 3 35.76 59.87 -30.38
C CYS A 3 35.86 58.50 -31.09
N VAL A 4 35.78 57.39 -30.32
CA VAL A 4 35.67 56.03 -30.87
C VAL A 4 34.29 55.49 -30.55
N THR A 5 33.53 55.32 -31.61
CA THR A 5 32.22 54.66 -31.60
C THR A 5 32.40 53.14 -31.52
N GLY A 6 31.95 52.48 -30.41
CA GLY A 6 31.95 51.06 -30.28
C GLY A 6 30.57 50.47 -30.61
N SER A 7 30.48 49.73 -31.70
CA SER A 7 29.32 49.00 -32.13
C SER A 7 29.10 47.76 -31.23
N GLY A 8 28.03 47.79 -30.45
CA GLY A 8 27.59 46.65 -29.63
C GLY A 8 26.95 45.55 -30.47
N SER A 9 27.65 44.47 -30.65
CA SER A 9 27.14 43.23 -31.26
C SER A 9 26.25 42.50 -30.28
N SER A 10 24.94 42.55 -30.51
CA SER A 10 23.93 41.74 -29.81
C SER A 10 24.11 40.28 -30.19
N LYS A 11 24.80 39.50 -29.36
CA LYS A 11 24.80 38.05 -29.46
C LYS A 11 23.46 37.53 -29.00
N ARG A 12 22.59 37.15 -29.95
CA ARG A 12 21.41 36.39 -29.72
C ARG A 12 21.81 35.02 -29.18
N TYR A 13 21.48 34.76 -27.94
CA TYR A 13 21.59 33.45 -27.31
C TYR A 13 20.53 32.54 -27.94
N ARG A 14 20.93 31.79 -28.97
CA ARG A 14 20.09 30.65 -29.44
C ARG A 14 20.19 29.56 -28.39
N ARG A 15 19.17 29.45 -27.54
CA ARG A 15 18.96 28.25 -26.73
C ARG A 15 18.72 27.10 -27.68
N ASN A 16 19.68 26.20 -27.79
CA ASN A 16 19.47 24.87 -28.38
C ASN A 16 18.53 24.11 -27.48
N VAL A 17 17.25 24.06 -27.84
CA VAL A 17 16.31 23.07 -27.37
C VAL A 17 16.58 21.81 -28.18
N ARG A 18 17.51 21.01 -27.72
CA ARG A 18 17.66 19.62 -28.16
C ARG A 18 18.05 18.79 -26.95
N ASP A 19 17.30 17.75 -26.79
CA ASP A 19 17.43 16.67 -25.82
C ASP A 19 16.60 16.87 -24.54
N SER A 20 15.30 16.75 -24.72
CA SER A 20 14.48 16.19 -23.67
C SER A 20 14.88 14.72 -23.53
N GLY A 21 15.97 14.49 -22.80
CA GLY A 21 16.31 13.18 -22.31
C GLY A 21 15.05 12.62 -21.66
N ARG A 22 14.53 11.53 -22.22
CA ARG A 22 13.59 10.67 -21.51
C ARG A 22 14.21 10.46 -20.13
N PHE A 23 13.65 11.11 -19.13
CA PHE A 23 13.80 10.67 -17.76
C PHE A 23 13.38 9.22 -17.81
N GLY A 24 14.34 8.31 -17.71
CA GLY A 24 14.07 6.91 -17.43
C GLY A 24 13.33 6.93 -16.10
N LEU A 25 12.00 6.86 -16.16
CA LEU A 25 11.19 6.52 -15.03
C LEU A 25 11.74 5.16 -14.62
N LYS A 26 12.52 5.12 -13.53
CA LYS A 26 12.71 3.87 -12.79
C LYS A 26 11.29 3.34 -12.62
N GLU A 27 11.10 2.05 -12.89
CA GLU A 27 9.84 1.37 -12.64
C GLU A 27 9.35 1.83 -11.27
N GLU A 28 8.46 2.83 -11.27
CA GLU A 28 7.70 3.19 -10.08
C GLU A 28 6.95 1.92 -9.74
N GLN A 29 7.02 1.53 -8.49
CA GLN A 29 6.34 0.35 -7.98
C GLN A 29 4.84 0.54 -8.22
N THR A 30 4.39 0.14 -9.40
CA THR A 30 2.97 0.01 -9.70
C THR A 30 2.42 -1.06 -8.77
N MET A 31 1.26 -0.81 -8.20
CA MET A 31 0.57 -1.80 -7.35
C MET A 31 0.47 -3.12 -8.11
N GLN A 32 0.81 -4.24 -7.47
CA GLN A 32 0.71 -5.54 -8.10
C GLN A 32 -0.77 -5.92 -8.28
N ALA A 33 -1.15 -6.36 -9.47
CA ALA A 33 -2.49 -6.88 -9.71
C ALA A 33 -2.71 -8.17 -8.91
N VAL A 34 -3.80 -8.22 -8.15
CA VAL A 34 -4.16 -9.38 -7.32
C VAL A 34 -5.62 -9.74 -7.56
N ARG A 35 -5.88 -10.96 -8.02
CA ARG A 35 -7.22 -11.52 -8.15
C ARG A 35 -7.57 -12.45 -7.00
N VAL A 36 -6.66 -13.37 -6.73
CA VAL A 36 -6.75 -14.33 -5.63
C VAL A 36 -5.38 -14.41 -5.00
N HIS A 37 -5.32 -14.31 -3.70
CA HIS A 37 -4.11 -14.54 -2.91
C HIS A 37 -4.34 -15.70 -1.95
N GLU A 38 -3.51 -16.72 -2.07
CA GLU A 38 -3.49 -17.86 -1.16
C GLU A 38 -2.15 -17.89 -0.43
N GLY A 39 -2.18 -18.02 0.87
CA GLY A 39 -1.00 -18.02 1.68
C GLY A 39 -1.24 -18.49 3.11
N ARG A 40 -0.13 -18.69 3.84
CA ARG A 40 -0.21 -18.93 5.28
C ARG A 40 -0.55 -17.64 6.00
N ALA A 41 -1.23 -17.78 7.12
CA ALA A 41 -1.63 -16.66 7.94
C ALA A 41 -1.03 -16.75 9.34
N VAL A 42 -0.85 -15.59 9.99
CA VAL A 42 -0.40 -15.50 11.38
C VAL A 42 -1.49 -14.89 12.24
N PRO A 43 -1.89 -15.52 13.37
CA PRO A 43 -2.88 -14.98 14.29
C PRO A 43 -2.25 -13.93 15.21
N LEU A 44 -2.79 -12.72 15.20
CA LEU A 44 -2.47 -11.65 16.15
C LEU A 44 -3.63 -11.48 17.12
N ASP A 45 -3.55 -12.08 18.31
CA ASP A 45 -4.60 -12.05 19.33
C ASP A 45 -4.62 -10.72 20.11
N ARG A 46 -4.57 -9.61 19.36
CA ARG A 46 -4.63 -8.27 19.91
C ARG A 46 -5.70 -7.47 19.16
N SER A 47 -6.58 -6.82 19.94
CA SER A 47 -7.56 -5.85 19.45
C SER A 47 -7.07 -4.44 19.74
N ASP A 48 -7.73 -3.44 19.12
CA ASP A 48 -7.42 -2.02 19.31
C ASP A 48 -5.96 -1.66 19.00
N VAL A 49 -5.39 -2.36 18.02
CA VAL A 49 -4.00 -2.15 17.58
C VAL A 49 -3.92 -0.82 16.86
N ASP A 50 -3.21 0.14 17.46
CA ASP A 50 -2.99 1.45 16.85
C ASP A 50 -1.77 1.49 15.93
N THR A 51 -1.67 2.56 15.15
CA THR A 51 -0.58 2.72 14.18
C THR A 51 0.79 2.93 14.83
N ASP A 52 0.86 3.40 16.09
CA ASP A 52 2.13 3.50 16.85
C ASP A 52 2.62 2.11 17.26
N GLN A 53 1.71 1.22 17.59
CA GLN A 53 2.02 -0.18 17.90
C GLN A 53 2.45 -0.95 16.64
N ILE A 54 1.82 -0.67 15.49
CA ILE A 54 2.24 -1.27 14.20
C ILE A 54 3.63 -0.80 13.83
N ILE A 55 3.90 0.52 13.92
CA ILE A 55 5.22 1.09 13.65
C ILE A 55 5.49 2.29 14.58
N PRO A 56 6.43 2.19 15.51
CA PRO A 56 6.78 3.26 16.42
C PRO A 56 7.30 4.52 15.71
N SER A 57 7.06 5.68 16.33
CA SER A 57 7.37 6.99 15.76
C SER A 57 8.84 7.19 15.39
N ASP A 58 9.77 6.49 16.03
CA ASP A 58 11.20 6.58 15.72
C ASP A 58 11.55 6.10 14.31
N TRP A 59 10.75 5.19 13.75
CA TRP A 59 10.88 4.72 12.39
C TRP A 59 10.45 5.75 11.34
N LEU A 60 9.62 6.73 11.70
CA LEU A 60 9.07 7.75 10.80
C LEU A 60 10.11 8.81 10.37
N LYS A 61 11.26 8.87 11.03
CA LYS A 61 12.35 9.81 10.73
C LYS A 61 13.17 9.41 9.51
N ARG A 62 12.90 8.24 8.92
CA ARG A 62 13.62 7.75 7.73
C ARG A 62 13.14 8.44 6.46
N VAL A 63 14.07 8.70 5.56
CA VAL A 63 13.80 9.32 4.26
C VAL A 63 13.45 8.24 3.20
N GLU A 64 14.01 7.04 3.36
CA GLU A 64 13.75 5.91 2.46
C GLU A 64 12.34 5.36 2.67
N ARG A 65 11.70 4.90 1.59
CA ARG A 65 10.37 4.26 1.64
C ARG A 65 10.42 2.74 1.84
N THR A 66 11.59 2.17 2.07
CA THR A 66 11.83 0.73 2.22
C THR A 66 12.56 0.42 3.53
N GLY A 67 12.49 -0.82 4.01
CA GLY A 67 13.13 -1.26 5.25
C GLY A 67 12.28 -1.02 6.50
N PHE A 68 10.99 -0.67 6.33
CA PHE A 68 10.05 -0.49 7.44
C PHE A 68 9.59 -1.81 8.07
N GLY A 69 9.69 -2.94 7.35
CA GLY A 69 9.35 -4.27 7.87
C GLY A 69 10.14 -4.66 9.12
N LYS A 70 11.36 -4.11 9.29
CA LYS A 70 12.15 -4.29 10.53
C LYS A 70 11.54 -3.57 11.73
N GLY A 71 10.77 -2.52 11.50
CA GLY A 71 10.07 -1.74 12.51
C GLY A 71 8.69 -2.26 12.84
N LEU A 72 8.17 -3.20 12.03
CA LEU A 72 6.85 -3.78 12.25
C LEU A 72 6.77 -4.41 13.63
N PHE A 73 5.84 -3.90 14.46
CA PHE A 73 5.64 -4.33 15.84
C PHE A 73 6.93 -4.39 16.67
N SER A 74 7.91 -3.50 16.41
CA SER A 74 9.24 -3.60 17.02
C SER A 74 9.22 -3.59 18.55
N GLU A 75 8.28 -2.89 19.18
CA GLU A 75 8.11 -2.90 20.64
C GLU A 75 7.64 -4.26 21.16
N TRP A 76 6.77 -4.95 20.42
CA TRP A 76 6.27 -6.27 20.81
C TRP A 76 7.23 -7.40 20.45
N ARG A 77 8.12 -7.19 19.48
CA ARG A 77 9.15 -8.17 19.12
C ARG A 77 10.19 -8.40 20.20
N ASP A 78 10.30 -7.48 21.15
CA ASP A 78 11.13 -7.68 22.35
C ASP A 78 10.48 -8.68 23.32
N GLU A 79 9.17 -8.92 23.21
CA GLU A 79 8.47 -9.98 23.95
C GLU A 79 8.83 -11.36 23.36
N ARG A 80 9.39 -12.25 24.17
CA ARG A 80 9.87 -13.57 23.70
C ARG A 80 8.77 -14.40 23.03
N ASP A 81 7.55 -14.30 23.55
CA ASP A 81 6.41 -15.10 23.13
C ASP A 81 5.55 -14.36 22.09
N PHE A 82 6.04 -13.29 21.48
CA PHE A 82 5.30 -12.58 20.45
C PHE A 82 5.21 -13.43 19.18
N ILE A 83 4.02 -13.59 18.65
CA ILE A 83 3.69 -14.53 17.57
C ILE A 83 4.56 -14.40 16.31
N LEU A 84 5.02 -13.19 15.96
CA LEU A 84 5.89 -12.98 14.79
C LEU A 84 7.36 -13.38 15.06
N ASN A 85 7.70 -13.80 16.28
CA ASN A 85 9.00 -14.38 16.63
C ASN A 85 8.99 -15.90 16.52
N ASP A 86 7.82 -16.51 16.34
CA ASP A 86 7.65 -17.95 16.17
C ASP A 86 7.98 -18.35 14.74
N GLU A 87 8.90 -19.30 14.58
CA GLU A 87 9.36 -19.80 13.27
C GLU A 87 8.25 -20.52 12.50
N ASP A 88 7.25 -21.07 13.19
CA ASP A 88 6.12 -21.75 12.56
C ASP A 88 5.30 -20.81 11.68
N TYR A 89 5.32 -19.50 11.96
CA TYR A 89 4.64 -18.50 11.14
C TYR A 89 5.58 -17.72 10.19
N ALA A 90 6.84 -18.12 10.10
CA ALA A 90 7.80 -17.44 9.23
C ALA A 90 7.35 -17.49 7.76
N GLY A 91 7.34 -16.33 7.10
CA GLY A 91 6.90 -16.21 5.72
C GLY A 91 5.38 -16.22 5.50
N ALA A 92 4.58 -16.13 6.56
CA ALA A 92 3.15 -15.89 6.42
C ALA A 92 2.89 -14.56 5.68
N SER A 93 1.95 -14.59 4.74
CA SER A 93 1.60 -13.44 3.89
C SER A 93 0.25 -12.80 4.23
N ILE A 94 -0.43 -13.33 5.23
CA ILE A 94 -1.73 -12.86 5.71
C ILE A 94 -1.64 -12.65 7.22
N LEU A 95 -2.10 -11.50 7.70
CA LEU A 95 -2.22 -11.21 9.14
C LEU A 95 -3.68 -11.31 9.55
N VAL A 96 -4.00 -12.08 10.58
CA VAL A 96 -5.35 -12.18 11.15
C VAL A 96 -5.35 -11.52 12.52
N ALA A 97 -5.91 -10.33 12.62
CA ALA A 97 -5.90 -9.51 13.83
C ALA A 97 -7.26 -9.49 14.54
N GLY A 98 -7.26 -9.04 15.78
CA GLY A 98 -8.47 -8.70 16.51
C GLY A 98 -9.15 -7.45 15.98
N SER A 99 -10.26 -7.06 16.61
CA SER A 99 -11.08 -5.91 16.20
C SER A 99 -10.32 -4.58 16.33
N ASN A 100 -10.75 -3.55 15.57
CA ASN A 100 -10.17 -2.20 15.57
C ASN A 100 -8.68 -2.14 15.19
N PHE A 101 -8.27 -2.87 14.17
CA PHE A 101 -6.89 -2.83 13.69
C PHE A 101 -6.57 -1.53 12.93
N GLY A 102 -5.42 -0.94 13.21
CA GLY A 102 -4.94 0.27 12.55
C GLY A 102 -5.66 1.55 13.01
N THR A 103 -6.09 1.62 14.26
CA THR A 103 -6.66 2.83 14.85
C THR A 103 -5.59 3.90 15.13
N GLY A 104 -6.00 5.07 15.62
CA GLY A 104 -5.08 6.15 15.99
C GLY A 104 -4.71 7.07 14.85
N SER A 105 -3.46 7.53 14.82
CA SER A 105 -2.98 8.54 13.87
C SER A 105 -2.92 8.04 12.43
N SER A 106 -3.12 8.98 11.47
CA SER A 106 -2.97 8.66 10.05
C SER A 106 -1.51 8.40 9.68
N ARG A 107 -1.09 7.12 9.64
CA ARG A 107 0.27 6.74 9.28
C ARG A 107 0.29 5.74 8.15
N GLU A 108 0.62 6.22 6.99
CA GLU A 108 0.83 5.36 5.81
C GLU A 108 1.99 4.37 6.02
N HIS A 109 2.97 4.77 6.84
CA HIS A 109 4.11 3.93 7.22
C HIS A 109 3.71 2.61 7.88
N ALA A 110 2.55 2.56 8.57
CA ALA A 110 2.03 1.31 9.14
C ALA A 110 1.70 0.29 8.05
N VAL A 111 1.15 0.77 6.93
CA VAL A 111 0.88 -0.08 5.75
C VAL A 111 2.18 -0.51 5.09
N TRP A 112 3.13 0.42 4.91
CA TRP A 112 4.43 0.08 4.34
C TRP A 112 5.20 -0.94 5.17
N ALA A 113 5.12 -0.84 6.51
CA ALA A 113 5.75 -1.80 7.41
C ALA A 113 5.17 -3.21 7.25
N LEU A 114 3.85 -3.34 7.13
CA LEU A 114 3.18 -4.61 6.89
C LEU A 114 3.58 -5.21 5.54
N MET A 115 3.53 -4.41 4.47
CA MET A 115 3.88 -4.87 3.12
C MET A 115 5.36 -5.24 3.01
N ASP A 116 6.24 -4.43 3.56
CA ASP A 116 7.69 -4.64 3.53
C ASP A 116 8.13 -5.85 4.38
N TYR A 117 7.30 -6.24 5.35
CA TYR A 117 7.47 -7.50 6.08
C TYR A 117 7.04 -8.72 5.25
N GLY A 118 6.13 -8.54 4.29
CA GLY A 118 5.64 -9.58 3.39
C GLY A 118 4.14 -9.81 3.43
N PHE A 119 3.38 -9.04 4.21
CA PHE A 119 1.93 -9.19 4.22
C PHE A 119 1.28 -8.60 2.97
N MET A 120 0.40 -9.38 2.35
CA MET A 120 -0.44 -9.00 1.21
C MET A 120 -1.87 -8.68 1.64
N ALA A 121 -2.32 -9.27 2.74
CA ALA A 121 -3.65 -9.04 3.28
C ALA A 121 -3.65 -8.97 4.81
N VAL A 122 -4.59 -8.21 5.34
CA VAL A 122 -4.92 -8.19 6.77
C VAL A 122 -6.39 -8.51 6.92
N ILE A 123 -6.71 -9.47 7.76
CA ILE A 123 -8.06 -9.89 8.11
C ILE A 123 -8.36 -9.39 9.52
N SER A 124 -9.46 -8.68 9.71
CA SER A 124 -9.88 -8.17 11.01
C SER A 124 -11.39 -7.92 11.02
N PRO A 125 -12.08 -8.05 12.16
CA PRO A 125 -13.49 -7.70 12.25
C PRO A 125 -13.78 -6.22 12.00
N ARG A 126 -12.82 -5.34 12.32
CA ARG A 126 -12.95 -3.90 12.11
C ARG A 126 -11.58 -3.26 11.91
N PHE A 127 -11.55 -2.26 11.05
CA PHE A 127 -10.37 -1.43 10.79
C PHE A 127 -10.60 0.03 11.19
N GLY A 128 -9.52 0.74 11.52
CA GLY A 128 -9.54 2.19 11.50
C GLY A 128 -9.74 2.70 10.07
N ASP A 129 -10.65 3.66 9.85
CA ASP A 129 -11.03 4.14 8.51
C ASP A 129 -9.83 4.65 7.72
N ILE A 130 -8.94 5.40 8.36
CA ILE A 130 -7.75 5.95 7.71
C ILE A 130 -6.77 4.84 7.32
N PHE A 131 -6.56 3.85 8.20
CA PHE A 131 -5.72 2.70 7.90
C PHE A 131 -6.26 1.92 6.70
N ARG A 132 -7.56 1.65 6.68
CA ARG A 132 -8.23 0.94 5.56
C ARG A 132 -8.01 1.67 4.24
N ASN A 133 -8.18 3.01 4.21
CA ASN A 133 -7.95 3.81 3.02
C ASN A 133 -6.48 3.79 2.57
N ASN A 134 -5.54 3.89 3.51
CA ASN A 134 -4.12 3.81 3.19
C ASN A 134 -3.72 2.40 2.70
N ALA A 135 -4.28 1.35 3.30
CA ALA A 135 -4.06 -0.04 2.88
C ALA A 135 -4.45 -0.24 1.42
N THR A 136 -5.68 0.14 1.05
CA THR A 136 -6.19 -0.02 -0.32
C THR A 136 -5.39 0.80 -1.35
N LYS A 137 -4.91 1.98 -0.99
CA LYS A 137 -4.10 2.82 -1.89
C LYS A 137 -2.71 2.24 -2.16
N ASN A 138 -2.14 1.53 -1.19
CA ASN A 138 -0.80 0.97 -1.30
C ASN A 138 -0.80 -0.49 -1.78
N GLY A 139 -1.97 -1.14 -1.91
CA GLY A 139 -2.06 -2.52 -2.40
C GLY A 139 -2.07 -3.60 -1.30
N LEU A 140 -2.22 -3.20 -0.03
CA LEU A 140 -2.51 -4.12 1.07
C LEU A 140 -4.04 -4.36 1.14
N ILE A 141 -4.48 -5.61 1.16
CA ILE A 141 -5.90 -5.98 1.11
C ILE A 141 -6.48 -6.01 2.54
N PRO A 142 -7.36 -5.07 2.93
CA PRO A 142 -8.03 -5.10 4.23
C PRO A 142 -9.33 -5.91 4.11
N CYS A 143 -9.34 -7.14 4.62
CA CYS A 143 -10.49 -8.03 4.62
C CYS A 143 -11.25 -7.90 5.95
N GLN A 144 -12.37 -7.19 5.92
CA GLN A 144 -13.23 -7.08 7.10
C GLN A 144 -14.24 -8.23 7.09
N ILE A 145 -14.15 -9.14 8.08
CA ILE A 145 -15.06 -10.27 8.24
C ILE A 145 -15.78 -10.19 9.59
N SER A 146 -16.65 -11.16 9.88
CA SER A 146 -17.33 -11.22 11.17
C SER A 146 -16.35 -11.44 12.33
N GLU A 147 -16.75 -11.03 13.55
CA GLU A 147 -15.97 -11.29 14.77
C GLU A 147 -15.82 -12.78 15.02
N ASP A 148 -16.92 -13.53 14.83
CA ASP A 148 -16.96 -14.99 15.03
C ASP A 148 -16.04 -15.69 14.03
N GLY A 149 -16.08 -15.29 12.75
CA GLY A 149 -15.21 -15.82 11.70
C GLY A 149 -13.73 -15.54 11.96
N ALA A 150 -13.40 -14.31 12.35
CA ALA A 150 -12.02 -13.92 12.67
C ALA A 150 -11.50 -14.67 13.91
N SER A 151 -12.35 -14.87 14.92
CA SER A 151 -11.99 -15.63 16.13
C SER A 151 -11.76 -17.11 15.82
N ALA A 152 -12.68 -17.74 15.08
CA ALA A 152 -12.55 -19.13 14.66
C ALA A 152 -11.29 -19.34 13.80
N LEU A 153 -10.97 -18.37 12.91
CA LEU A 153 -9.78 -18.44 12.09
C LEU A 153 -8.49 -18.34 12.93
N ARG A 154 -8.41 -17.40 13.90
CA ARG A 154 -7.24 -17.31 14.80
C ARG A 154 -7.05 -18.59 15.61
N GLU A 155 -8.14 -19.16 16.16
CA GLU A 155 -8.08 -20.40 16.90
C GLU A 155 -7.57 -21.56 16.03
N ALA A 156 -8.05 -21.67 14.80
CA ALA A 156 -7.59 -22.70 13.87
C ALA A 156 -6.11 -22.55 13.50
N LEU A 157 -5.63 -21.30 13.32
CA LEU A 157 -4.22 -21.00 13.03
C LEU A 157 -3.28 -21.35 14.19
N HIS A 158 -3.75 -21.24 15.45
CA HIS A 158 -2.98 -21.73 16.60
C HIS A 158 -2.88 -23.26 16.65
N GLN A 159 -3.86 -23.96 16.08
CA GLN A 159 -3.85 -25.44 16.01
C GLN A 159 -3.03 -25.93 14.80
N ASP A 160 -3.06 -25.19 13.69
CA ASP A 160 -2.37 -25.53 12.44
C ASP A 160 -1.77 -24.27 11.79
N PRO A 161 -0.50 -23.96 12.06
CA PRO A 161 0.20 -22.84 11.46
C PRO A 161 0.37 -22.93 9.93
N GLU A 162 0.24 -24.13 9.36
CA GLU A 162 0.33 -24.36 7.91
C GLU A 162 -1.01 -24.19 7.20
N LEU A 163 -2.08 -23.83 7.93
CA LEU A 163 -3.42 -23.65 7.39
C LEU A 163 -3.42 -22.62 6.25
N ALA A 164 -3.84 -23.05 5.06
CA ALA A 164 -3.97 -22.19 3.92
C ALA A 164 -5.23 -21.30 4.02
N VAL A 165 -5.02 -19.99 3.83
CA VAL A 165 -6.07 -18.99 3.79
C VAL A 165 -6.10 -18.38 2.41
N THR A 166 -7.28 -18.33 1.79
CA THR A 166 -7.48 -17.72 0.46
C THR A 166 -8.25 -16.42 0.58
N VAL A 167 -7.71 -15.34 0.04
CA VAL A 167 -8.36 -14.05 -0.14
C VAL A 167 -8.69 -13.88 -1.61
N ASP A 168 -9.97 -13.97 -1.95
CA ASP A 168 -10.49 -13.81 -3.31
C ASP A 168 -11.04 -12.39 -3.49
N VAL A 169 -10.25 -11.52 -4.12
CA VAL A 169 -10.63 -10.13 -4.41
C VAL A 169 -11.67 -10.07 -5.53
N GLU A 170 -11.67 -11.06 -6.44
CA GLU A 170 -12.63 -11.10 -7.53
C GLU A 170 -14.05 -11.41 -7.03
N ARG A 171 -14.17 -12.26 -6.01
CA ARG A 171 -15.45 -12.63 -5.39
C ARG A 171 -15.72 -11.90 -4.07
N LEU A 172 -14.74 -11.16 -3.55
CA LEU A 172 -14.77 -10.50 -2.25
C LEU A 172 -15.02 -11.47 -1.09
N LYS A 173 -14.28 -12.59 -1.08
CA LYS A 173 -14.42 -13.66 -0.09
C LYS A 173 -13.10 -14.03 0.57
N VAL A 174 -13.18 -14.35 1.85
CA VAL A 174 -12.14 -15.07 2.59
C VAL A 174 -12.58 -16.51 2.71
N LEU A 175 -11.74 -17.44 2.26
CA LEU A 175 -12.04 -18.87 2.19
C LEU A 175 -11.00 -19.67 2.96
N VAL A 176 -11.45 -20.53 3.87
CA VAL A 176 -10.61 -21.49 4.58
C VAL A 176 -11.33 -22.83 4.63
N PRO A 177 -11.21 -23.63 3.55
CA PRO A 177 -11.99 -24.87 3.40
C PRO A 177 -11.80 -25.89 4.52
N ALA A 178 -10.59 -25.94 5.12
CA ALA A 178 -10.26 -26.89 6.18
C ALA A 178 -11.15 -26.75 7.44
N ILE A 179 -11.64 -25.53 7.70
CA ILE A 179 -12.55 -25.25 8.82
C ILE A 179 -13.96 -24.85 8.36
N GLY A 180 -14.24 -24.96 7.05
CA GLY A 180 -15.52 -24.58 6.47
C GLY A 180 -15.83 -23.08 6.53
N LEU A 181 -14.81 -22.22 6.67
CA LEU A 181 -15.01 -20.78 6.71
C LEU A 181 -15.13 -20.23 5.28
N GLU A 182 -16.21 -19.52 5.04
CA GLU A 182 -16.46 -18.71 3.85
C GLU A 182 -17.16 -17.42 4.27
N GLU A 183 -16.47 -16.29 4.19
CA GLU A 183 -16.97 -14.98 4.63
C GLU A 183 -16.78 -13.94 3.53
N ASP A 184 -17.79 -13.09 3.36
CA ASP A 184 -17.73 -11.95 2.46
C ASP A 184 -17.03 -10.78 3.16
N PHE A 185 -16.23 -9.99 2.42
CA PHE A 185 -15.69 -8.74 2.92
C PHE A 185 -16.06 -7.55 2.02
N PRO A 186 -16.40 -6.39 2.62
CA PRO A 186 -16.86 -5.24 1.85
C PRO A 186 -15.69 -4.52 1.17
N MET A 187 -15.83 -4.28 -0.13
CA MET A 187 -14.95 -3.43 -0.92
C MET A 187 -15.79 -2.76 -2.02
N ASP A 188 -15.58 -1.46 -2.24
CA ASP A 188 -16.25 -0.77 -3.34
C ASP A 188 -15.66 -1.18 -4.71
N ASP A 189 -16.46 -1.03 -5.77
CA ASP A 189 -16.09 -1.48 -7.11
C ASP A 189 -14.83 -0.79 -7.65
N ALA A 190 -14.61 0.49 -7.35
CA ALA A 190 -13.43 1.22 -7.82
C ALA A 190 -12.15 0.71 -7.13
N THR A 191 -12.21 0.46 -5.82
CA THR A 191 -11.11 -0.15 -5.06
C THR A 191 -10.84 -1.57 -5.56
N ARG A 192 -11.88 -2.37 -5.79
CA ARG A 192 -11.75 -3.72 -6.33
C ARG A 192 -11.08 -3.71 -7.71
N GLU A 193 -11.50 -2.83 -8.62
CA GLU A 193 -10.87 -2.68 -9.93
C GLU A 193 -9.38 -2.33 -9.83
N ARG A 194 -8.98 -1.46 -8.88
CA ARG A 194 -7.59 -1.14 -8.60
C ARG A 194 -6.76 -2.39 -8.28
N PHE A 195 -7.25 -3.27 -7.40
CA PHE A 195 -6.57 -4.52 -7.08
C PHE A 195 -6.50 -5.47 -8.26
N LEU A 196 -7.61 -5.65 -8.99
CA LEU A 196 -7.69 -6.58 -10.11
C LEU A 196 -6.75 -6.19 -11.26
N GLU A 197 -6.50 -4.89 -11.45
CA GLU A 197 -5.69 -4.36 -12.54
C GLU A 197 -4.33 -3.81 -12.11
N GLY A 198 -4.05 -3.78 -10.80
CA GLY A 198 -2.79 -3.25 -10.26
C GLY A 198 -2.63 -1.75 -10.45
N LEU A 199 -3.70 -0.98 -10.32
CA LEU A 199 -3.72 0.45 -10.58
C LEU A 199 -3.49 1.26 -9.31
N ASP A 200 -2.45 2.06 -9.31
CA ASP A 200 -2.26 3.16 -8.37
C ASP A 200 -3.00 4.45 -8.85
N ASP A 201 -2.92 5.51 -8.07
CA ASP A 201 -3.57 6.80 -8.42
C ASP A 201 -3.02 7.39 -9.72
N ILE A 202 -1.75 7.12 -10.04
CA ILE A 202 -1.10 7.57 -11.28
C ILE A 202 -1.63 6.74 -12.45
N GLY A 203 -1.68 5.42 -12.31
CA GLY A 203 -2.20 4.51 -13.33
C GLY A 203 -3.66 4.82 -13.70
N ILE A 204 -4.49 5.17 -12.71
CA ILE A 204 -5.87 5.61 -12.94
C ILE A 204 -5.90 6.92 -13.75
N THR A 205 -5.05 7.89 -13.39
CA THR A 205 -4.99 9.18 -14.09
C THR A 205 -4.52 9.00 -15.53
N LEU A 206 -3.54 8.13 -15.76
CA LEU A 206 -2.99 7.83 -17.09
C LEU A 206 -4.00 7.19 -18.05
N ARG A 207 -5.05 6.53 -17.54
CA ARG A 207 -6.16 6.06 -18.37
C ARG A 207 -6.92 7.20 -19.07
N SER A 208 -6.85 8.42 -18.50
CA SER A 208 -7.46 9.61 -19.07
C SER A 208 -6.48 10.48 -19.86
N ALA A 209 -5.31 9.97 -20.22
CA ALA A 209 -4.23 10.73 -20.87
C ALA A 209 -4.71 11.47 -22.14
N ASP A 210 -5.48 10.80 -23.01
CA ASP A 210 -6.01 11.42 -24.23
C ASP A 210 -6.96 12.60 -23.93
N SER A 211 -7.75 12.49 -22.86
CA SER A 211 -8.66 13.55 -22.42
C SER A 211 -7.88 14.72 -21.81
N ILE A 212 -6.82 14.44 -21.08
CA ILE A 212 -5.91 15.43 -20.50
C ILE A 212 -5.19 16.17 -21.62
N ASP A 213 -4.61 15.45 -22.58
CA ASP A 213 -3.95 16.02 -23.76
C ASP A 213 -4.91 16.91 -24.58
N GLY A 214 -6.16 16.46 -24.73
CA GLY A 214 -7.21 17.24 -25.39
C GLY A 214 -7.52 18.56 -24.66
N TYR A 215 -7.58 18.51 -23.34
CA TYR A 215 -7.78 19.71 -22.52
C TYR A 215 -6.58 20.66 -22.60
N GLU A 216 -5.36 20.15 -22.50
CA GLU A 216 -4.13 20.94 -22.55
C GLU A 216 -3.96 21.65 -23.91
N LYS A 217 -4.25 20.99 -25.02
CA LYS A 217 -4.22 21.58 -26.38
C LYS A 217 -5.21 22.72 -26.57
N ASN A 218 -6.35 22.65 -25.87
CA ASN A 218 -7.41 23.66 -25.96
C ASN A 218 -7.36 24.71 -24.84
N ARG A 219 -6.34 24.63 -23.98
CA ARG A 219 -6.17 25.53 -22.85
C ARG A 219 -5.91 26.97 -23.30
N SER A 220 -6.57 27.93 -22.67
CA SER A 220 -6.39 29.36 -22.99
C SER A 220 -4.93 29.79 -22.75
N GLY A 221 -4.33 30.48 -23.74
CA GLY A 221 -2.89 30.86 -23.71
C GLY A 221 -2.48 31.87 -22.63
N TRP A 222 -3.45 32.41 -21.85
CA TRP A 222 -3.19 33.27 -20.69
C TRP A 222 -2.99 32.50 -19.38
N LEU A 223 -3.27 31.21 -19.36
CA LEU A 223 -3.02 30.33 -18.21
C LEU A 223 -1.53 29.97 -18.15
N PRO A 224 -0.94 29.81 -16.95
CA PRO A 224 0.46 29.41 -16.83
C PRO A 224 0.70 28.09 -17.57
N SER A 225 1.82 28.00 -18.30
CA SER A 225 2.29 26.73 -18.86
C SER A 225 2.84 25.85 -17.74
N THR A 226 2.49 24.61 -17.71
CA THR A 226 3.07 23.58 -16.83
C THR A 226 4.45 23.17 -17.30
#